data_fae751f6bf6a8d387ea3329c83515e26
#
_entry.id   fae751f6bf6a8d387ea3329c83515e26
#
_cell.length_a   1.000
_cell.length_b   1.000
_cell.length_c   1.000
_cell.angle_alpha   90.00
_cell.angle_beta   90.00
_cell.angle_gamma   90.00
#
_symmetry.space_group_name_H-M   'P 1'
#
loop_
_entity.id
_entity.type
_entity.pdbx_description
1 polymer ?
#
loop_
_entity_poly.entity_id
_entity_poly.type
_entity_poly.pdbx_seq_one_letter_code
_entity_poly.pdbx_strand_id
1 'polypeptide(L)'
;MKRKQIQILLILSAVAAALAILLAVLSREPAVPETRLLLQSSAPLSTICYTNKDGTVRLEQENGVWRLSGDSAFPVSQQAAQTLAQALLTAPIEQAITPVADASAQYGLEQPQCEIELAFEDGAQHRLLIGSMNAATEQLYVQLDAQTELYLTAPALLQVFRAGLLDLMELPAIPTPDAPQRVELTNAAGTIVLSCVGSETQLEDGVWAIRTENGFAPVESSAAYNLYAICRDLRWRGCAAYQADRQTLTDCGLTEPCAIYTIFYDENGQDASFTLRFGNALPDGSCYAADRKSTL
;
A
#
# COMPACT_ATOMS: atom_id res chain seq x y z
N MET A 1 34.15 40.58 56.52
CA MET A 1 34.31 40.64 55.05
C MET A 1 34.48 42.06 54.60
N LYS A 2 35.49 42.36 53.72
CA LYS A 2 35.75 43.75 53.23
C LYS A 2 34.61 44.13 52.27
N ARG A 3 34.09 45.34 52.31
CA ARG A 3 33.00 45.88 51.48
C ARG A 3 33.13 45.47 49.97
N LYS A 4 34.35 45.42 49.46
CA LYS A 4 34.62 44.96 48.08
C LYS A 4 34.27 43.49 47.79
N GLN A 5 34.42 42.60 48.78
CA GLN A 5 34.09 41.19 48.62
C GLN A 5 32.56 40.96 48.59
N ILE A 6 31.79 41.75 49.34
CA ILE A 6 30.32 41.71 49.28
C ILE A 6 29.80 42.21 47.93
N GLN A 7 30.41 43.28 47.37
CA GLN A 7 30.05 43.80 46.04
C GLN A 7 30.32 42.79 44.94
N ILE A 8 31.48 42.10 44.98
CA ILE A 8 31.84 41.06 44.00
C ILE A 8 30.85 39.90 44.10
N LEU A 9 30.45 39.47 45.29
CA LEU A 9 29.48 38.38 45.50
C LEU A 9 28.09 38.73 44.96
N LEU A 10 27.64 39.99 45.16
CA LEU A 10 26.38 40.48 44.63
C LEU A 10 26.36 40.52 43.07
N ILE A 11 27.45 40.94 42.48
CA ILE A 11 27.59 40.95 41.01
C ILE A 11 27.60 39.54 40.43
N LEU A 12 28.33 38.60 41.05
CA LEU A 12 28.36 37.19 40.64
C LEU A 12 26.97 36.53 40.80
N SER A 13 26.25 36.83 41.87
CA SER A 13 24.88 36.28 42.05
C SER A 13 23.90 36.85 41.03
N ALA A 14 24.01 38.13 40.67
CA ALA A 14 23.18 38.75 39.63
C ALA A 14 23.47 38.17 38.22
N VAL A 15 24.74 37.93 37.92
CA VAL A 15 25.14 37.28 36.66
C VAL A 15 24.67 35.83 36.61
N ALA A 16 24.79 35.08 37.70
CA ALA A 16 24.29 33.72 37.78
C ALA A 16 22.75 33.64 37.63
N ALA A 17 22.02 34.56 38.22
CA ALA A 17 20.57 34.67 38.07
C ALA A 17 20.18 35.03 36.60
N ALA A 18 20.89 35.98 35.99
CA ALA A 18 20.64 36.32 34.59
C ALA A 18 20.94 35.16 33.62
N LEU A 19 22.01 34.40 33.86
CA LEU A 19 22.34 33.19 33.10
C LEU A 19 21.29 32.09 33.30
N ALA A 20 20.78 31.89 34.50
CA ALA A 20 19.72 30.92 34.80
C ALA A 20 18.40 31.28 34.10
N ILE A 21 18.03 32.58 34.09
CA ILE A 21 16.88 33.08 33.35
C ILE A 21 17.05 32.89 31.83
N LEU A 22 18.22 33.21 31.33
CA LEU A 22 18.54 33.02 29.90
C LEU A 22 18.49 31.55 29.50
N LEU A 23 19.05 30.66 30.30
CA LEU A 23 18.96 29.20 30.14
C LEU A 23 17.51 28.71 30.19
N ALA A 24 16.70 29.19 31.12
CA ALA A 24 15.28 28.83 31.23
C ALA A 24 14.45 29.33 30.04
N VAL A 25 14.83 30.46 29.43
CA VAL A 25 14.18 30.96 28.19
C VAL A 25 14.64 30.17 26.96
N LEU A 26 15.91 29.82 26.87
CA LEU A 26 16.49 29.07 25.76
C LEU A 26 16.11 27.57 25.83
N SER A 27 15.87 27.02 27.03
CA SER A 27 15.41 25.64 27.23
C SER A 27 13.89 25.48 27.22
N ARG A 28 13.12 26.55 27.02
CA ARG A 28 11.71 26.40 26.65
C ARG A 28 11.70 25.80 25.26
N GLU A 29 11.43 24.51 25.19
CA GLU A 29 11.02 23.88 23.91
C GLU A 29 9.90 24.76 23.32
N PRO A 30 10.03 25.20 22.06
CA PRO A 30 8.91 25.87 21.40
C PRO A 30 7.71 24.94 21.56
N ALA A 31 6.61 25.44 22.11
CA ALA A 31 5.37 24.70 22.17
C ALA A 31 5.11 24.18 20.75
N VAL A 32 5.16 22.85 20.58
CA VAL A 32 4.83 22.25 19.30
C VAL A 32 3.43 22.73 18.99
N PRO A 33 3.19 23.49 17.92
CA PRO A 33 1.85 23.97 17.61
C PRO A 33 0.96 22.75 17.53
N GLU A 34 -0.15 22.73 18.26
CA GLU A 34 -1.13 21.64 18.15
C GLU A 34 -1.56 21.56 16.70
N THR A 35 -1.19 20.46 16.04
CA THR A 35 -1.54 20.23 14.65
C THR A 35 -3.06 20.08 14.57
N ARG A 36 -3.72 21.08 14.00
CA ARG A 36 -5.16 21.02 13.77
C ARG A 36 -5.42 20.08 12.61
N LEU A 37 -6.28 19.08 12.82
CA LEU A 37 -6.63 18.09 11.80
C LEU A 37 -7.89 18.52 11.03
N LEU A 38 -8.00 18.10 9.77
CA LEU A 38 -9.20 18.34 8.93
C LEU A 38 -10.44 17.73 9.58
N LEU A 39 -10.33 16.54 10.13
CA LEU A 39 -11.41 15.84 10.79
C LEU A 39 -11.11 15.73 12.29
N GLN A 40 -12.09 16.09 13.10
CA GLN A 40 -12.01 15.97 14.55
C GLN A 40 -13.16 15.08 15.02
N SER A 41 -12.93 13.78 15.03
CA SER A 41 -13.87 12.80 15.58
C SER A 41 -13.13 11.83 16.50
N SER A 42 -13.77 11.43 17.59
CA SER A 42 -13.31 10.34 18.45
C SER A 42 -13.95 9.00 18.08
N ALA A 43 -15.00 9.02 17.26
CA ALA A 43 -15.67 7.82 16.80
C ALA A 43 -14.91 7.17 15.63
N PRO A 44 -14.93 5.83 15.50
CA PRO A 44 -14.37 5.14 14.35
C PRO A 44 -15.09 5.51 13.04
N LEU A 45 -14.35 5.48 11.93
CA LEU A 45 -14.94 5.57 10.60
C LEU A 45 -15.75 4.30 10.32
N SER A 46 -16.96 4.47 9.79
CA SER A 46 -17.82 3.36 9.35
C SER A 46 -17.93 3.26 7.84
N THR A 47 -17.77 4.38 7.11
CA THR A 47 -17.86 4.40 5.65
C THR A 47 -16.85 5.38 5.08
N ILE A 48 -16.21 4.98 3.97
CA ILE A 48 -15.40 5.84 3.12
C ILE A 48 -15.91 5.66 1.69
N CYS A 49 -16.43 6.72 1.08
CA CYS A 49 -16.81 6.74 -0.32
C CYS A 49 -16.01 7.84 -1.00
N TYR A 50 -15.27 7.52 -2.05
CA TYR A 50 -14.55 8.54 -2.79
C TYR A 50 -14.70 8.36 -4.29
N THR A 51 -14.69 9.47 -5.00
CA THR A 51 -14.72 9.53 -6.45
C THR A 51 -13.49 10.27 -6.95
N ASN A 52 -12.72 9.63 -7.81
CA ASN A 52 -11.55 10.18 -8.48
C ASN A 52 -11.66 9.97 -10.01
N LYS A 53 -10.57 10.21 -10.75
CA LYS A 53 -10.53 10.03 -12.20
C LYS A 53 -10.81 8.58 -12.68
N ASP A 54 -10.58 7.58 -11.81
CA ASP A 54 -10.71 6.15 -12.12
C ASP A 54 -12.09 5.59 -11.72
N GLY A 55 -12.94 6.41 -11.09
CA GLY A 55 -14.31 6.06 -10.72
C GLY A 55 -14.62 6.25 -9.25
N THR A 56 -15.70 5.63 -8.80
CA THR A 56 -16.17 5.70 -7.41
C THR A 56 -15.92 4.40 -6.68
N VAL A 57 -15.34 4.51 -5.50
CA VAL A 57 -15.13 3.40 -4.57
C VAL A 57 -15.86 3.69 -3.26
N ARG A 58 -16.67 2.75 -2.79
CA ARG A 58 -17.34 2.82 -1.50
C ARG A 58 -16.97 1.64 -0.63
N LEU A 59 -16.32 1.91 0.49
CA LEU A 59 -15.95 0.94 1.50
C LEU A 59 -16.82 1.12 2.76
N GLU A 60 -17.24 0.02 3.34
CA GLU A 60 -17.99 -0.01 4.59
C GLU A 60 -17.26 -0.90 5.60
N GLN A 61 -17.17 -0.45 6.84
CA GLN A 61 -16.53 -1.20 7.91
C GLN A 61 -17.58 -1.96 8.71
N GLU A 62 -17.46 -3.29 8.74
CA GLU A 62 -18.29 -4.17 9.54
C GLU A 62 -17.42 -5.00 10.48
N ASN A 63 -17.65 -4.89 11.79
CA ASN A 63 -16.89 -5.57 12.82
C ASN A 63 -15.37 -5.40 12.70
N GLY A 64 -14.91 -4.20 12.33
CA GLY A 64 -13.50 -3.88 12.15
C GLY A 64 -12.89 -4.35 10.82
N VAL A 65 -13.69 -4.90 9.90
CA VAL A 65 -13.26 -5.38 8.58
C VAL A 65 -13.86 -4.49 7.50
N TRP A 66 -13.02 -3.94 6.64
CA TRP A 66 -13.44 -3.17 5.48
C TRP A 66 -13.92 -4.08 4.35
N ARG A 67 -15.05 -3.74 3.75
CA ARG A 67 -15.65 -4.44 2.62
C ARG A 67 -16.04 -3.46 1.51
N LEU A 68 -16.05 -3.93 0.28
CA LEU A 68 -16.59 -3.17 -0.84
C LEU A 68 -18.13 -3.17 -0.75
N SER A 69 -18.73 -2.01 -0.77
CA SER A 69 -20.19 -1.88 -0.80
C SER A 69 -20.73 -2.40 -2.14
N GLY A 70 -21.72 -3.29 -2.06
CA GLY A 70 -22.33 -3.90 -3.24
C GLY A 70 -21.64 -5.17 -3.77
N ASP A 71 -20.40 -5.47 -3.36
CA ASP A 71 -19.71 -6.74 -3.68
C ASP A 71 -18.91 -7.24 -2.50
N SER A 72 -19.54 -8.05 -1.66
CA SER A 72 -18.88 -8.65 -0.48
C SER A 72 -17.86 -9.73 -0.83
N ALA A 73 -17.80 -10.19 -2.08
CA ALA A 73 -16.84 -11.18 -2.56
C ALA A 73 -15.52 -10.52 -3.01
N PHE A 74 -15.52 -9.21 -3.28
CA PHE A 74 -14.30 -8.48 -3.60
C PHE A 74 -13.33 -8.52 -2.40
N PRO A 75 -12.10 -9.04 -2.59
CA PRO A 75 -11.14 -9.16 -1.50
C PRO A 75 -10.45 -7.81 -1.24
N VAL A 76 -11.04 -7.01 -0.36
CA VAL A 76 -10.46 -5.71 0.02
C VAL A 76 -9.19 -5.93 0.84
N SER A 77 -8.08 -5.31 0.42
CA SER A 77 -6.87 -5.23 1.23
C SER A 77 -7.12 -4.37 2.47
N GLN A 78 -7.12 -4.99 3.64
CA GLN A 78 -7.34 -4.31 4.91
C GLN A 78 -6.25 -3.26 5.17
N GLN A 79 -5.03 -3.54 4.73
CA GLN A 79 -3.91 -2.58 4.82
C GLN A 79 -4.16 -1.34 3.95
N ALA A 80 -4.63 -1.51 2.72
CA ALA A 80 -4.94 -0.40 1.83
C ALA A 80 -6.12 0.44 2.38
N ALA A 81 -7.19 -0.22 2.80
CA ALA A 81 -8.35 0.46 3.40
C ALA A 81 -7.98 1.22 4.69
N GLN A 82 -7.14 0.62 5.54
CA GLN A 82 -6.63 1.28 6.74
C GLN A 82 -5.76 2.50 6.38
N THR A 83 -4.99 2.44 5.30
CA THR A 83 -4.19 3.57 4.81
C THR A 83 -5.07 4.74 4.38
N LEU A 84 -6.19 4.47 3.67
CA LEU A 84 -7.20 5.48 3.32
C LEU A 84 -7.78 6.13 4.59
N ALA A 85 -8.22 5.32 5.56
CA ALA A 85 -8.79 5.80 6.82
C ALA A 85 -7.78 6.67 7.60
N GLN A 86 -6.54 6.19 7.73
CA GLN A 86 -5.48 6.90 8.44
C GLN A 86 -5.16 8.24 7.79
N ALA A 87 -5.08 8.28 6.44
CA ALA A 87 -4.82 9.52 5.71
C ALA A 87 -5.88 10.60 5.99
N LEU A 88 -7.16 10.22 6.13
CA LEU A 88 -8.24 11.14 6.50
C LEU A 88 -8.11 11.63 7.93
N LEU A 89 -7.90 10.70 8.88
CA LEU A 89 -7.89 11.00 10.31
C LEU A 89 -6.66 11.79 10.75
N THR A 90 -5.57 11.73 9.97
CA THR A 90 -4.32 12.44 10.30
C THR A 90 -4.00 13.60 9.36
N ALA A 91 -4.89 13.93 8.42
CA ALA A 91 -4.68 15.04 7.50
C ALA A 91 -4.59 16.38 8.25
N PRO A 92 -3.45 17.08 8.21
CA PRO A 92 -3.28 18.33 8.93
C PRO A 92 -3.93 19.49 8.20
N ILE A 93 -4.42 20.48 8.93
CA ILE A 93 -4.67 21.82 8.42
C ILE A 93 -3.38 22.61 8.55
N GLU A 94 -2.71 22.85 7.41
CA GLU A 94 -1.51 23.67 7.38
C GLU A 94 -1.85 25.15 7.45
N GLN A 95 -2.93 25.54 6.75
CA GLN A 95 -3.45 26.92 6.72
C GLN A 95 -4.93 26.91 6.44
N ALA A 96 -5.65 27.83 7.09
CA ALA A 96 -7.04 28.17 6.76
C ALA A 96 -7.06 29.42 5.88
N ILE A 97 -7.91 29.44 4.86
CA ILE A 97 -8.00 30.50 3.88
C ILE A 97 -9.46 30.95 3.77
N THR A 98 -9.69 32.25 3.84
CA THR A 98 -10.97 32.83 3.47
C THR A 98 -10.97 33.02 1.94
N PRO A 99 -11.76 32.27 1.17
CA PRO A 99 -11.75 32.37 -0.29
C PRO A 99 -12.28 33.72 -0.75
N VAL A 100 -11.80 34.15 -1.91
CA VAL A 100 -12.41 35.28 -2.62
C VAL A 100 -13.78 34.82 -3.14
N ALA A 101 -14.81 35.68 -3.05
CA ALA A 101 -16.13 35.35 -3.56
C ALA A 101 -16.05 34.94 -5.04
N ASP A 102 -16.81 33.91 -5.41
CA ASP A 102 -16.92 33.34 -6.76
C ASP A 102 -15.61 32.73 -7.33
N ALA A 103 -14.65 32.36 -6.48
CA ALA A 103 -13.35 31.84 -6.90
C ALA A 103 -13.21 30.31 -6.77
N SER A 104 -14.29 29.55 -6.67
CA SER A 104 -14.26 28.07 -6.55
C SER A 104 -13.50 27.41 -7.72
N ALA A 105 -13.63 27.94 -8.93
CA ALA A 105 -12.86 27.50 -10.10
C ALA A 105 -11.35 27.69 -9.92
N GLN A 106 -10.93 28.79 -9.29
CA GLN A 106 -9.52 29.08 -9.04
C GLN A 106 -8.85 28.05 -8.10
N TYR A 107 -9.62 27.49 -7.19
CA TYR A 107 -9.16 26.48 -6.24
C TYR A 107 -9.36 25.03 -6.74
N GLY A 108 -9.95 24.87 -7.96
CA GLY A 108 -10.23 23.56 -8.56
C GLY A 108 -11.37 22.81 -7.87
N LEU A 109 -12.29 23.52 -7.19
CA LEU A 109 -13.38 22.91 -6.41
C LEU A 109 -14.68 22.72 -7.22
N GLU A 110 -14.77 23.32 -8.41
CA GLU A 110 -15.89 23.06 -9.34
C GLU A 110 -15.74 21.69 -10.04
N GLN A 111 -14.50 21.26 -10.25
CA GLN A 111 -14.13 19.95 -10.75
C GLN A 111 -13.00 19.40 -9.87
N PRO A 112 -13.34 18.90 -8.67
CA PRO A 112 -12.34 18.42 -7.72
C PRO A 112 -11.58 17.22 -8.27
N GLN A 113 -10.30 17.11 -7.91
CA GLN A 113 -9.48 15.94 -8.25
C GLN A 113 -9.94 14.68 -7.53
N CYS A 114 -10.54 14.87 -6.35
CA CYS A 114 -11.18 13.81 -5.58
C CYS A 114 -12.28 14.40 -4.72
N GLU A 115 -13.41 13.71 -4.68
CA GLU A 115 -14.51 13.96 -3.75
C GLU A 115 -14.58 12.79 -2.78
N ILE A 116 -14.67 13.07 -1.48
CA ILE A 116 -14.71 12.06 -0.44
C ILE A 116 -15.92 12.32 0.47
N GLU A 117 -16.77 11.33 0.60
CA GLU A 117 -17.83 11.27 1.59
C GLU A 117 -17.49 10.23 2.62
N LEU A 118 -17.64 10.55 3.88
CA LEU A 118 -17.31 9.64 4.98
C LEU A 118 -18.36 9.71 6.09
N ALA A 119 -18.53 8.61 6.79
CA ALA A 119 -19.38 8.51 7.96
C ALA A 119 -18.65 7.87 9.12
N PHE A 120 -19.00 8.28 10.32
CA PHE A 120 -18.53 7.74 11.58
C PHE A 120 -19.60 6.87 12.24
N GLU A 121 -19.21 6.00 13.17
CA GLU A 121 -20.15 5.15 13.90
C GLU A 121 -21.14 5.92 14.78
N ASP A 122 -20.82 7.13 15.18
CA ASP A 122 -21.71 8.03 15.94
C ASP A 122 -22.76 8.73 15.04
N GLY A 123 -22.75 8.47 13.72
CA GLY A 123 -23.65 9.05 12.74
C GLY A 123 -23.19 10.38 12.16
N ALA A 124 -22.04 10.93 12.57
CA ALA A 124 -21.46 12.10 11.93
C ALA A 124 -21.07 11.78 10.49
N GLN A 125 -21.33 12.74 9.59
CA GLN A 125 -20.99 12.62 8.16
C GLN A 125 -20.23 13.85 7.72
N HIS A 126 -19.25 13.65 6.85
CA HIS A 126 -18.46 14.73 6.28
C HIS A 126 -18.25 14.53 4.79
N ARG A 127 -18.12 15.65 4.07
CA ARG A 127 -17.79 15.68 2.65
C ARG A 127 -16.55 16.55 2.44
N LEU A 128 -15.50 15.97 1.84
CA LEU A 128 -14.29 16.67 1.46
C LEU A 128 -14.22 16.80 -0.06
N LEU A 129 -13.94 18.00 -0.54
CA LEU A 129 -13.54 18.23 -1.94
C LEU A 129 -12.05 18.56 -1.96
N ILE A 130 -11.28 17.79 -2.71
CA ILE A 130 -9.85 18.03 -2.94
C ILE A 130 -9.70 18.73 -4.29
N GLY A 131 -9.34 19.98 -4.25
CA GLY A 131 -9.16 20.84 -5.41
C GLY A 131 -7.77 20.78 -6.02
N SER A 132 -7.32 21.91 -6.58
CA SER A 132 -6.01 22.05 -7.20
C SER A 132 -4.89 22.17 -6.17
N MET A 133 -3.64 22.02 -6.63
CA MET A 133 -2.45 22.34 -5.85
C MET A 133 -2.15 23.84 -5.92
N ASN A 134 -1.83 24.42 -4.78
CA ASN A 134 -1.30 25.78 -4.71
C ASN A 134 0.15 25.78 -5.22
N ALA A 135 0.41 26.50 -6.31
CA ALA A 135 1.72 26.53 -6.96
C ALA A 135 2.83 27.15 -6.11
N ALA A 136 2.49 27.98 -5.12
CA ALA A 136 3.47 28.66 -4.28
C ALA A 136 3.89 27.83 -3.05
N THR A 137 2.95 27.03 -2.49
CA THR A 137 3.17 26.27 -1.26
C THR A 137 3.23 24.77 -1.49
N GLU A 138 2.90 24.29 -2.71
CA GLU A 138 2.79 22.88 -3.06
C GLU A 138 1.78 22.10 -2.19
N GLN A 139 0.80 22.80 -1.60
CA GLN A 139 -0.26 22.25 -0.78
C GLN A 139 -1.56 22.14 -1.56
N LEU A 140 -2.48 21.27 -1.14
CA LEU A 140 -3.78 21.08 -1.78
C LEU A 140 -4.83 21.98 -1.14
N TYR A 141 -5.68 22.58 -1.98
CA TYR A 141 -6.90 23.20 -1.52
C TYR A 141 -7.94 22.13 -1.19
N VAL A 142 -8.50 22.22 0.02
CA VAL A 142 -9.55 21.31 0.50
C VAL A 142 -10.71 22.13 1.04
N GLN A 143 -11.93 21.72 0.69
CA GLN A 143 -13.17 22.22 1.28
C GLN A 143 -13.83 21.10 2.08
N LEU A 144 -14.22 21.41 3.32
CA LEU A 144 -14.92 20.50 4.23
C LEU A 144 -16.39 20.97 4.39
N ASP A 145 -17.36 20.05 4.19
CA ASP A 145 -18.81 20.26 4.44
C ASP A 145 -19.40 21.52 3.83
N ALA A 146 -18.98 21.88 2.63
CA ALA A 146 -19.41 23.12 1.96
C ALA A 146 -19.21 24.41 2.78
N GLN A 147 -18.26 24.38 3.74
CA GLN A 147 -17.88 25.56 4.52
C GLN A 147 -17.34 26.66 3.61
N THR A 148 -17.51 27.91 4.03
CA THR A 148 -16.95 29.05 3.29
C THR A 148 -15.41 29.08 3.40
N GLU A 149 -14.85 28.58 4.51
CA GLU A 149 -13.42 28.49 4.75
C GLU A 149 -12.80 27.34 3.95
N LEU A 150 -11.66 27.57 3.33
CA LEU A 150 -10.87 26.55 2.66
C LEU A 150 -9.62 26.23 3.49
N TYR A 151 -9.14 25.03 3.33
CA TYR A 151 -7.94 24.59 4.00
C TYR A 151 -6.83 24.23 3.01
N LEU A 152 -5.58 24.47 3.39
CA LEU A 152 -4.41 23.89 2.75
C LEU A 152 -3.96 22.68 3.55
N THR A 153 -3.72 21.58 2.85
CA THR A 153 -3.22 20.32 3.43
C THR A 153 -2.09 19.74 2.58
N ALA A 154 -1.37 18.78 3.16
CA ALA A 154 -0.26 18.11 2.48
C ALA A 154 -0.73 17.31 1.24
N PRO A 155 0.07 17.25 0.15
CA PRO A 155 -0.25 16.48 -1.05
C PRO A 155 -0.43 14.97 -0.82
N ALA A 156 0.12 14.45 0.28
CA ALA A 156 0.03 13.04 0.65
C ALA A 156 -1.43 12.54 0.72
N LEU A 157 -2.38 13.40 1.11
CA LEU A 157 -3.80 13.05 1.13
C LEU A 157 -4.28 12.62 -0.26
N LEU A 158 -4.05 13.42 -1.29
CA LEU A 158 -4.47 13.10 -2.66
C LEU A 158 -3.76 11.86 -3.21
N GLN A 159 -2.48 11.64 -2.85
CA GLN A 159 -1.72 10.49 -3.33
C GLN A 159 -2.39 9.17 -2.96
N VAL A 160 -2.90 9.08 -1.72
CA VAL A 160 -3.62 7.90 -1.23
C VAL A 160 -4.96 7.72 -1.95
N PHE A 161 -5.71 8.80 -2.19
CA PHE A 161 -7.03 8.77 -2.84
C PHE A 161 -6.98 8.77 -4.39
N ARG A 162 -5.80 8.63 -4.99
CA ARG A 162 -5.64 8.31 -6.42
C ARG A 162 -5.86 6.82 -6.72
N ALA A 163 -5.84 5.97 -5.71
CA ALA A 163 -6.08 4.54 -5.86
C ALA A 163 -7.45 4.28 -6.50
N GLY A 164 -7.48 3.47 -7.54
CA GLY A 164 -8.71 2.91 -8.11
C GLY A 164 -9.15 1.66 -7.36
N LEU A 165 -10.28 1.06 -7.76
CA LEU A 165 -10.82 -0.13 -7.10
C LEU A 165 -9.80 -1.29 -7.06
N LEU A 166 -9.12 -1.54 -8.18
CA LEU A 166 -8.19 -2.67 -8.30
C LEU A 166 -6.92 -2.49 -7.46
N ASP A 167 -6.54 -1.24 -7.13
CA ASP A 167 -5.41 -0.95 -6.24
C ASP A 167 -5.72 -1.32 -4.77
N LEU A 168 -6.99 -1.47 -4.44
CA LEU A 168 -7.45 -1.88 -3.10
C LEU A 168 -7.64 -3.38 -2.95
N MET A 169 -7.31 -4.16 -3.99
CA MET A 169 -7.49 -5.60 -3.95
C MET A 169 -6.39 -6.28 -3.14
N GLU A 170 -6.79 -7.20 -2.26
CA GLU A 170 -5.86 -8.12 -1.62
C GLU A 170 -5.43 -9.17 -2.65
N LEU A 171 -4.14 -9.13 -3.00
CA LEU A 171 -3.59 -10.06 -3.98
C LEU A 171 -3.22 -11.39 -3.31
N PRO A 172 -3.40 -12.54 -4.01
CA PRO A 172 -3.07 -13.84 -3.44
C PRO A 172 -1.57 -13.93 -3.12
N ALA A 173 -1.22 -14.56 -2.00
CA ALA A 173 0.18 -14.78 -1.67
C ALA A 173 0.82 -15.74 -2.69
N ILE A 174 2.02 -15.39 -3.18
CA ILE A 174 2.87 -16.31 -3.94
C ILE A 174 3.70 -17.10 -2.93
N PRO A 175 3.53 -18.42 -2.80
CA PRO A 175 4.30 -19.21 -1.85
C PRO A 175 5.78 -19.18 -2.15
N THR A 176 6.59 -18.99 -1.11
CA THR A 176 8.06 -18.99 -1.19
C THR A 176 8.64 -19.98 -0.18
N PRO A 177 8.38 -21.30 -0.32
CA PRO A 177 8.86 -22.28 0.63
C PRO A 177 10.40 -22.31 0.66
N ASP A 178 10.98 -22.49 1.85
CA ASP A 178 12.44 -22.60 2.00
C ASP A 178 13.01 -23.87 1.35
N ALA A 179 12.21 -24.94 1.34
CA ALA A 179 12.55 -26.25 0.78
C ALA A 179 11.43 -26.75 -0.15
N PRO A 180 11.43 -26.35 -1.43
CA PRO A 180 10.49 -26.93 -2.38
C PRO A 180 10.85 -28.37 -2.69
N GLN A 181 9.83 -29.21 -2.88
CA GLN A 181 10.00 -30.61 -3.25
C GLN A 181 10.25 -30.77 -4.76
N ARG A 182 9.51 -30.00 -5.57
CA ARG A 182 9.58 -30.05 -7.02
C ARG A 182 9.17 -28.69 -7.63
N VAL A 183 9.81 -28.36 -8.73
CA VAL A 183 9.48 -27.18 -9.55
C VAL A 183 9.29 -27.63 -11.00
N GLU A 184 8.21 -27.20 -11.61
CA GLU A 184 7.92 -27.44 -13.01
C GLU A 184 7.80 -26.10 -13.77
N LEU A 185 8.46 -26.01 -14.91
CA LEU A 185 8.36 -24.87 -15.82
C LEU A 185 8.03 -25.40 -17.21
N THR A 186 6.85 -25.08 -17.71
CA THR A 186 6.40 -25.43 -19.06
C THR A 186 6.38 -24.17 -19.93
N ASN A 187 6.93 -24.25 -21.12
CA ASN A 187 6.88 -23.21 -22.15
C ASN A 187 6.84 -23.85 -23.55
N ALA A 188 6.94 -23.05 -24.61
CA ALA A 188 6.92 -23.52 -25.99
C ALA A 188 8.07 -24.52 -26.34
N ALA A 189 9.18 -24.51 -25.58
CA ALA A 189 10.31 -25.44 -25.80
C ALA A 189 10.11 -26.80 -25.08
N GLY A 190 9.09 -26.90 -24.21
CA GLY A 190 8.78 -28.12 -23.45
C GLY A 190 8.65 -27.87 -21.95
N THR A 191 8.70 -28.94 -21.18
CA THR A 191 8.58 -28.91 -19.72
C THR A 191 9.90 -29.28 -19.04
N ILE A 192 10.40 -28.42 -18.20
CA ILE A 192 11.51 -28.68 -17.30
C ILE A 192 10.92 -29.08 -15.93
N VAL A 193 11.36 -30.22 -15.39
CA VAL A 193 10.98 -30.71 -14.08
C VAL A 193 12.24 -30.83 -13.24
N LEU A 194 12.32 -30.07 -12.16
CA LEU A 194 13.36 -30.17 -11.14
C LEU A 194 12.74 -30.77 -9.89
N SER A 195 13.35 -31.82 -9.33
CA SER A 195 12.90 -32.45 -8.08
C SER A 195 14.07 -32.63 -7.14
N CYS A 196 13.81 -32.54 -5.83
CA CYS A 196 14.76 -32.83 -4.77
C CYS A 196 14.23 -33.89 -3.78
N VAL A 197 13.20 -34.65 -4.16
CA VAL A 197 12.63 -35.73 -3.36
C VAL A 197 13.29 -37.05 -3.76
N GLY A 198 14.02 -37.67 -2.84
CA GLY A 198 14.81 -38.90 -3.11
C GLY A 198 13.97 -40.07 -3.59
N SER A 199 12.72 -40.22 -3.09
CA SER A 199 11.81 -41.27 -3.53
C SER A 199 11.40 -41.14 -5.00
N GLU A 200 11.32 -39.92 -5.54
CA GLU A 200 10.98 -39.64 -6.92
C GLU A 200 12.22 -39.75 -7.84
N THR A 201 13.34 -39.23 -7.39
CA THR A 201 14.58 -39.13 -8.19
C THR A 201 15.48 -40.36 -8.10
N GLN A 202 15.28 -41.21 -7.10
CA GLN A 202 16.17 -42.30 -6.69
C GLN A 202 17.58 -41.84 -6.26
N LEU A 203 17.70 -40.56 -5.88
CA LEU A 203 18.88 -39.96 -5.30
C LEU A 203 18.66 -39.71 -3.79
N GLU A 204 19.68 -39.22 -3.11
CA GLU A 204 19.53 -38.79 -1.72
C GLU A 204 18.57 -37.57 -1.63
N ASP A 205 17.81 -37.51 -0.53
CA ASP A 205 16.93 -36.33 -0.29
C ASP A 205 17.74 -35.04 -0.26
N GLY A 206 17.20 -34.02 -0.90
CA GLY A 206 17.85 -32.71 -1.03
C GLY A 206 18.82 -32.58 -2.23
N VAL A 207 19.08 -33.68 -2.95
CA VAL A 207 19.83 -33.62 -4.21
C VAL A 207 18.90 -33.23 -5.35
N TRP A 208 19.15 -32.09 -5.95
CA TRP A 208 18.38 -31.64 -7.10
C TRP A 208 18.65 -32.50 -8.34
N ALA A 209 17.59 -32.88 -9.01
CA ALA A 209 17.65 -33.64 -10.26
C ALA A 209 16.69 -33.06 -11.30
N ILE A 210 17.09 -33.12 -12.56
CA ILE A 210 16.25 -32.76 -13.70
C ILE A 210 15.69 -34.02 -14.35
N ARG A 211 14.40 -33.99 -14.73
CA ARG A 211 13.79 -35.08 -15.48
C ARG A 211 14.34 -35.13 -16.91
N THR A 212 14.74 -36.30 -17.32
CA THR A 212 15.20 -36.63 -18.67
C THR A 212 14.37 -37.76 -19.27
N GLU A 213 14.57 -38.10 -20.54
CA GLU A 213 13.90 -39.24 -21.16
C GLU A 213 14.20 -40.59 -20.47
N ASN A 214 15.35 -40.70 -19.83
CA ASN A 214 15.82 -41.91 -19.13
C ASN A 214 15.61 -41.88 -17.61
N GLY A 215 14.79 -40.96 -17.10
CA GLY A 215 14.57 -40.76 -15.66
C GLY A 215 15.13 -39.43 -15.19
N PHE A 216 15.61 -39.38 -13.94
CA PHE A 216 16.19 -38.17 -13.35
C PHE A 216 17.74 -38.22 -13.42
N ALA A 217 18.34 -37.08 -13.78
CA ALA A 217 19.78 -36.88 -13.74
C ALA A 217 20.12 -35.78 -12.71
N PRO A 218 21.20 -35.98 -11.90
CA PRO A 218 21.59 -34.98 -10.91
C PRO A 218 21.98 -33.67 -11.59
N VAL A 219 21.59 -32.55 -10.95
CA VAL A 219 21.90 -31.20 -11.38
C VAL A 219 22.71 -30.51 -10.29
N GLU A 220 23.64 -29.68 -10.72
CA GLU A 220 24.39 -28.86 -9.76
C GLU A 220 23.40 -28.02 -8.91
N SER A 221 23.50 -28.14 -7.61
CA SER A 221 22.57 -27.48 -6.65
C SER A 221 22.52 -25.97 -6.84
N SER A 222 23.63 -25.34 -7.23
CA SER A 222 23.69 -23.91 -7.50
C SER A 222 22.82 -23.51 -8.70
N ALA A 223 22.79 -24.31 -9.78
CA ALA A 223 21.98 -24.05 -10.96
C ALA A 223 20.47 -24.21 -10.67
N ALA A 224 20.11 -25.29 -9.95
CA ALA A 224 18.74 -25.52 -9.51
C ALA A 224 18.26 -24.42 -8.55
N TYR A 225 19.11 -24.04 -7.59
CA TYR A 225 18.81 -22.97 -6.64
C TYR A 225 18.65 -21.61 -7.31
N ASN A 226 19.48 -21.28 -8.30
CA ASN A 226 19.35 -20.03 -9.05
C ASN A 226 18.02 -19.95 -9.81
N LEU A 227 17.57 -21.04 -10.45
CA LEU A 227 16.27 -21.08 -11.08
C LEU A 227 15.15 -20.90 -10.06
N TYR A 228 15.23 -21.57 -8.92
CA TYR A 228 14.26 -21.41 -7.85
C TYR A 228 14.27 -19.99 -7.27
N ALA A 229 15.43 -19.37 -7.11
CA ALA A 229 15.57 -18.01 -6.61
C ALA A 229 14.84 -16.99 -7.50
N ILE A 230 14.93 -17.12 -8.83
CA ILE A 230 14.17 -16.28 -9.77
C ILE A 230 12.68 -16.43 -9.52
N CYS A 231 12.19 -17.65 -9.33
CA CYS A 231 10.77 -17.90 -9.07
C CYS A 231 10.33 -17.38 -7.69
N ARG A 232 11.21 -17.46 -6.68
CA ARG A 232 10.98 -16.92 -5.35
C ARG A 232 10.87 -15.41 -5.32
N ASP A 233 11.50 -14.72 -6.26
CA ASP A 233 11.48 -13.26 -6.35
C ASP A 233 10.27 -12.70 -7.11
N LEU A 234 9.37 -13.57 -7.59
CA LEU A 234 8.12 -13.15 -8.21
C LEU A 234 7.28 -12.32 -7.24
N ARG A 235 6.75 -11.21 -7.75
CA ARG A 235 5.88 -10.31 -6.98
C ARG A 235 4.78 -9.78 -7.89
N TRP A 236 3.59 -9.67 -7.33
CA TRP A 236 2.52 -8.93 -7.98
C TRP A 236 2.87 -7.44 -8.00
N ARG A 237 2.62 -6.79 -9.11
CA ARG A 237 2.69 -5.32 -9.24
C ARG A 237 1.35 -4.65 -9.00
N GLY A 238 0.26 -5.37 -9.21
CA GLY A 238 -1.10 -4.92 -9.04
C GLY A 238 -2.08 -5.91 -9.64
N CYS A 239 -3.37 -5.62 -9.53
CA CYS A 239 -4.44 -6.35 -10.18
C CYS A 239 -4.75 -5.70 -11.54
N ALA A 240 -4.80 -6.48 -12.61
CA ALA A 240 -5.16 -5.99 -13.94
C ALA A 240 -6.68 -6.07 -14.18
N ALA A 241 -7.35 -7.07 -13.62
CA ALA A 241 -8.79 -7.25 -13.71
C ALA A 241 -9.30 -8.11 -12.57
N TYR A 242 -10.48 -7.78 -12.07
CA TYR A 242 -11.22 -8.59 -11.11
C TYR A 242 -12.33 -9.33 -11.85
N GLN A 243 -12.49 -10.63 -11.57
CA GLN A 243 -13.45 -11.52 -12.26
C GLN A 243 -13.32 -11.40 -13.79
N ALA A 244 -12.07 -11.53 -14.30
CA ALA A 244 -11.75 -11.39 -15.70
C ALA A 244 -12.57 -12.38 -16.55
N ASP A 245 -13.27 -11.87 -17.55
CA ASP A 245 -13.96 -12.70 -18.52
C ASP A 245 -12.98 -13.39 -19.50
N ARG A 246 -13.51 -14.29 -20.32
CA ARG A 246 -12.69 -15.03 -21.29
C ARG A 246 -11.96 -14.10 -22.29
N GLN A 247 -12.59 -13.00 -22.69
CA GLN A 247 -11.98 -12.05 -23.61
C GLN A 247 -10.79 -11.35 -22.96
N THR A 248 -10.96 -10.86 -21.75
CA THR A 248 -9.88 -10.24 -20.96
C THR A 248 -8.71 -11.21 -20.76
N LEU A 249 -8.99 -12.48 -20.43
CA LEU A 249 -7.93 -13.51 -20.33
C LEU A 249 -7.22 -13.75 -21.64
N THR A 250 -7.94 -13.72 -22.77
CA THR A 250 -7.35 -13.86 -24.10
C THR A 250 -6.47 -12.67 -24.46
N ASP A 251 -6.94 -11.46 -24.20
CA ASP A 251 -6.20 -10.22 -24.46
C ASP A 251 -4.92 -10.14 -23.62
N CYS A 252 -4.95 -10.67 -22.39
CA CYS A 252 -3.78 -10.82 -21.52
C CYS A 252 -2.87 -11.99 -21.90
N GLY A 253 -3.24 -12.85 -22.86
CA GLY A 253 -2.47 -14.04 -23.24
C GLY A 253 -2.55 -15.19 -22.24
N LEU A 254 -3.55 -15.20 -21.36
CA LEU A 254 -3.69 -16.19 -20.27
C LEU A 254 -4.53 -17.41 -20.66
N THR A 255 -5.25 -17.37 -21.79
CA THR A 255 -5.92 -18.55 -22.36
C THR A 255 -4.92 -19.50 -23.03
N GLU A 256 -3.83 -18.98 -23.60
CA GLU A 256 -2.70 -19.71 -24.14
C GLU A 256 -1.40 -19.13 -23.55
N PRO A 257 -1.06 -19.48 -22.29
CA PRO A 257 0.03 -18.87 -21.57
C PRO A 257 1.38 -19.17 -22.22
N CYS A 258 2.27 -18.19 -22.28
CA CYS A 258 3.61 -18.35 -22.79
C CYS A 258 4.50 -19.22 -21.89
N ALA A 259 4.18 -19.30 -20.60
CA ALA A 259 4.81 -20.20 -19.64
C ALA A 259 3.86 -20.53 -18.49
N ILE A 260 4.07 -21.72 -17.91
CA ILE A 260 3.38 -22.17 -16.69
C ILE A 260 4.46 -22.58 -15.69
N TYR A 261 4.39 -22.02 -14.51
CA TYR A 261 5.24 -22.35 -13.37
C TYR A 261 4.43 -23.05 -12.31
N THR A 262 4.88 -24.20 -11.83
CA THR A 262 4.27 -24.90 -10.70
C THR A 262 5.32 -25.27 -9.69
N ILE A 263 5.06 -24.96 -8.42
CA ILE A 263 5.89 -25.34 -7.28
C ILE A 263 5.12 -26.32 -6.39
N PHE A 264 5.79 -27.39 -5.96
CA PHE A 264 5.28 -28.38 -5.02
C PHE A 264 6.10 -28.28 -3.74
N TYR A 265 5.43 -28.27 -2.61
CA TYR A 265 6.06 -28.07 -1.29
C TYR A 265 5.22 -28.73 -0.19
N ASP A 266 5.82 -28.89 0.97
CA ASP A 266 5.11 -29.31 2.17
C ASP A 266 4.54 -28.06 2.88
N GLU A 267 3.26 -28.08 3.18
CA GLU A 267 2.59 -27.07 3.99
C GLU A 267 2.02 -27.71 5.25
N ASN A 268 2.74 -27.61 6.35
CA ASN A 268 2.36 -28.19 7.65
C ASN A 268 2.15 -29.72 7.63
N GLY A 269 3.00 -30.45 6.92
CA GLY A 269 2.93 -31.91 6.80
C GLY A 269 1.94 -32.41 5.73
N GLN A 270 1.48 -31.52 4.86
CA GLN A 270 0.60 -31.85 3.73
C GLN A 270 1.22 -31.39 2.41
N ASP A 271 1.10 -32.21 1.39
CA ASP A 271 1.54 -31.86 0.05
C ASP A 271 0.69 -30.72 -0.52
N ALA A 272 1.32 -29.63 -0.90
CA ALA A 272 0.70 -28.47 -1.50
C ALA A 272 1.33 -28.14 -2.85
N SER A 273 0.60 -27.44 -3.69
CA SER A 273 1.11 -26.93 -4.95
C SER A 273 0.53 -25.56 -5.29
N PHE A 274 1.34 -24.74 -5.96
CA PHE A 274 0.92 -23.44 -6.46
C PHE A 274 1.32 -23.32 -7.91
N THR A 275 0.41 -22.84 -8.76
CA THR A 275 0.63 -22.71 -10.21
C THR A 275 0.37 -21.29 -10.67
N LEU A 276 1.33 -20.70 -11.38
CA LEU A 276 1.21 -19.45 -12.12
C LEU A 276 1.20 -19.71 -13.61
N ARG A 277 0.30 -19.04 -14.33
CA ARG A 277 0.27 -18.95 -15.79
C ARG A 277 0.74 -17.56 -16.19
N PHE A 278 1.69 -17.45 -17.10
CA PHE A 278 2.23 -16.19 -17.59
C PHE A 278 1.70 -15.91 -18.98
N GLY A 279 1.11 -14.73 -19.14
CA GLY A 279 0.58 -14.24 -20.42
C GLY A 279 1.52 -13.28 -21.13
N ASN A 280 0.94 -12.26 -21.79
CA ASN A 280 1.67 -11.30 -22.58
C ASN A 280 2.61 -10.43 -21.72
N ALA A 281 3.80 -10.15 -22.24
CA ALA A 281 4.75 -9.21 -21.65
C ALA A 281 4.28 -7.77 -21.84
N LEU A 282 4.59 -6.92 -20.86
CA LEU A 282 4.33 -5.50 -20.86
C LEU A 282 5.61 -4.71 -21.19
N PRO A 283 5.48 -3.45 -21.67
CA PRO A 283 6.65 -2.64 -22.07
C PRO A 283 7.64 -2.36 -20.94
N ASP A 284 7.20 -2.44 -19.69
CA ASP A 284 8.02 -2.20 -18.50
C ASP A 284 8.78 -3.44 -18.00
N GLY A 285 8.71 -4.55 -18.77
CA GLY A 285 9.36 -5.82 -18.45
C GLY A 285 8.56 -6.73 -17.50
N SER A 286 7.38 -6.31 -17.05
CA SER A 286 6.44 -7.19 -16.34
C SER A 286 5.60 -8.01 -17.35
N CYS A 287 4.77 -8.92 -16.86
CA CYS A 287 3.84 -9.68 -17.67
C CYS A 287 2.52 -9.89 -16.91
N TYR A 288 1.46 -10.17 -17.67
CA TYR A 288 0.24 -10.65 -17.05
C TYR A 288 0.47 -12.03 -16.46
N ALA A 289 -0.10 -12.26 -15.29
CA ALA A 289 -0.05 -13.58 -14.66
C ALA A 289 -1.37 -13.87 -13.93
N ALA A 290 -1.71 -15.15 -13.87
CA ALA A 290 -2.85 -15.63 -13.08
C ALA A 290 -2.45 -16.89 -12.29
N ASP A 291 -2.90 -16.99 -11.04
CA ASP A 291 -2.79 -18.24 -10.31
C ASP A 291 -3.91 -19.21 -10.73
N ARG A 292 -3.80 -20.49 -10.34
CA ARG A 292 -4.82 -21.49 -10.68
C ARG A 292 -6.17 -21.24 -10.00
N LYS A 293 -6.18 -20.46 -8.89
CA LYS A 293 -7.39 -20.15 -8.12
C LYS A 293 -8.08 -18.88 -8.63
N SER A 294 -7.34 -18.00 -9.33
CA SER A 294 -7.91 -16.86 -10.06
C SER A 294 -8.64 -17.37 -11.32
N THR A 295 -9.59 -18.25 -11.11
CA THR A 295 -10.47 -18.73 -12.16
C THR A 295 -11.73 -17.88 -12.13
N LEU A 296 -11.90 -17.16 -13.27
CA LEU A 296 -13.19 -17.13 -13.99
C LEU A 296 -14.41 -16.86 -13.12
#